data_3e5fbb80d42c8ad1a214aa5be6b3daab
#
_entry.id   3e5fbb80d42c8ad1a214aa5be6b3daab
#
_cell.length_a   1.000
_cell.length_b   1.000
_cell.length_c   1.000
_cell.angle_alpha   90.00
_cell.angle_beta   90.00
_cell.angle_gamma   90.00
#
_symmetry.space_group_name_H-M   'P 1'
#
loop_
_entity.id
_entity.type
_entity.pdbx_description
1 polymer ?
#
loop_
_entity_poly.entity_id
_entity_poly.type
_entity_poly.pdbx_seq_one_letter_code
_entity_poly.pdbx_strand_id
1 'polypeptide(L)'
;MNWLKYFMQLNNRIKRIKAILDLLNQGLNLSTPKLVERFGVSKKIIQTDFKDFILPLFPNETIYYDYSLKTYKAKNKFLSKTLFNSKELAIISILKNKSTDKYSDIDLKANVDELFYKFEKELSNQLYSKSSVEKIDKFKNELIQLENAIENRNIVKCFYNNKHREIYPLKILNLE
;
A
#
# COMPACT_ATOMS: atom_id res chain seq x y z
N MET A 1 12.47 4.76 30.94
CA MET A 1 12.55 4.06 29.61
C MET A 1 13.44 4.90 28.71
N ASN A 2 14.55 4.37 28.20
CA ASN A 2 15.57 5.14 27.49
C ASN A 2 15.08 5.46 26.06
N TRP A 3 14.61 6.67 25.83
CA TRP A 3 14.05 7.15 24.56
C TRP A 3 15.01 6.96 23.37
N LEU A 4 16.31 7.14 23.58
CA LEU A 4 17.34 6.95 22.55
C LEU A 4 17.37 5.48 22.07
N LYS A 5 17.35 4.52 22.98
CA LYS A 5 17.35 3.10 22.65
C LYS A 5 16.09 2.69 21.87
N TYR A 6 14.94 3.24 22.27
CA TYR A 6 13.67 3.04 21.59
C TYR A 6 13.69 3.59 20.16
N PHE A 7 14.20 4.81 19.97
CA PHE A 7 14.30 5.45 18.66
C PHE A 7 15.26 4.71 17.72
N MET A 8 16.37 4.22 18.24
CA MET A 8 17.32 3.39 17.46
C MET A 8 16.70 2.06 17.03
N GLN A 9 15.94 1.39 17.90
CA GLN A 9 15.24 0.14 17.56
C GLN A 9 14.19 0.36 16.49
N LEU A 10 13.43 1.44 16.57
CA LEU A 10 12.43 1.81 15.58
C LEU A 10 13.06 2.07 14.20
N ASN A 11 14.12 2.86 14.17
CA ASN A 11 14.85 3.18 12.93
C ASN A 11 15.44 1.91 12.28
N ASN A 12 16.00 1.00 13.08
CA ASN A 12 16.52 -0.27 12.60
C ASN A 12 15.40 -1.17 12.04
N ARG A 13 14.19 -1.15 12.63
CA ARG A 13 13.04 -1.89 12.08
C ARG A 13 12.58 -1.30 10.76
N ILE A 14 12.46 0.04 10.64
CA ILE A 14 12.11 0.70 9.37
C ILE A 14 13.08 0.31 8.27
N LYS A 15 14.39 0.39 8.53
CA LYS A 15 15.43 0.01 7.57
C LYS A 15 15.30 -1.46 7.15
N ARG A 16 15.01 -2.35 8.09
CA ARG A 16 14.88 -3.79 7.83
C ARG A 16 13.63 -4.11 7.00
N ILE A 17 12.46 -3.58 7.38
CA ILE A 17 11.21 -3.78 6.64
C ILE A 17 11.36 -3.24 5.21
N LYS A 18 11.91 -2.02 5.05
CA LYS A 18 12.22 -1.46 3.72
C LYS A 18 13.06 -2.43 2.88
N ALA A 19 14.16 -2.92 3.44
CA ALA A 19 15.05 -3.83 2.72
C ALA A 19 14.37 -5.16 2.34
N ILE A 20 13.51 -5.70 3.20
CA ILE A 20 12.72 -6.90 2.92
C ILE A 20 11.75 -6.63 1.76
N LEU A 21 11.04 -5.51 1.77
CA LEU A 21 10.11 -5.14 0.69
C LEU A 21 10.85 -4.95 -0.64
N ASP A 22 12.01 -4.31 -0.64
CA ASP A 22 12.83 -4.14 -1.85
C ASP A 22 13.29 -5.48 -2.43
N LEU A 23 13.74 -6.41 -1.58
CA LEU A 23 14.17 -7.75 -2.00
C LEU A 23 13.00 -8.56 -2.59
N LEU A 24 11.84 -8.52 -1.94
CA LEU A 24 10.63 -9.16 -2.44
C LEU A 24 10.17 -8.56 -3.78
N ASN A 25 10.27 -7.23 -3.92
CA ASN A 25 9.91 -6.53 -5.16
C ASN A 25 10.85 -6.88 -6.33
N GLN A 26 12.07 -7.29 -6.04
CA GLN A 26 13.03 -7.82 -7.01
C GLN A 26 12.75 -9.28 -7.40
N GLY A 27 11.71 -9.90 -6.82
CA GLY A 27 11.35 -11.29 -7.07
C GLY A 27 12.19 -12.32 -6.32
N LEU A 28 12.93 -11.89 -5.29
CA LEU A 28 13.75 -12.80 -4.49
C LEU A 28 12.91 -13.61 -3.50
N ASN A 29 13.20 -14.91 -3.40
CA ASN A 29 12.62 -15.79 -2.40
C ASN A 29 13.39 -15.65 -1.07
N LEU A 30 12.72 -15.23 -0.01
CA LEU A 30 13.34 -14.88 1.26
C LEU A 30 13.08 -15.96 2.31
N SER A 31 14.12 -16.69 2.70
CA SER A 31 14.03 -17.62 3.85
C SER A 31 14.37 -16.91 5.16
N THR A 32 13.68 -17.30 6.24
CA THR A 32 13.93 -16.74 7.58
C THR A 32 15.40 -16.86 8.01
N PRO A 33 16.12 -18.00 7.82
CA PRO A 33 17.53 -18.09 8.18
C PRO A 33 18.42 -17.06 7.47
N LYS A 34 18.25 -16.88 6.15
CA LYS A 34 19.01 -15.89 5.38
C LYS A 34 18.76 -14.45 5.86
N LEU A 35 17.53 -14.13 6.26
CA LEU A 35 17.20 -12.81 6.81
C LEU A 35 17.77 -12.60 8.21
N VAL A 36 17.78 -13.65 9.04
CA VAL A 36 18.44 -13.64 10.38
C VAL A 36 19.92 -13.32 10.22
N GLU A 37 20.61 -14.02 9.35
CA GLU A 37 22.02 -13.81 9.05
C GLU A 37 22.28 -12.38 8.50
N ARG A 38 21.48 -11.95 7.52
CA ARG A 38 21.63 -10.64 6.85
C ARG A 38 21.47 -9.46 7.81
N PHE A 39 20.48 -9.54 8.72
CA PHE A 39 20.13 -8.42 9.58
C PHE A 39 20.66 -8.54 11.02
N GLY A 40 21.30 -9.64 11.37
CA GLY A 40 21.84 -9.86 12.72
C GLY A 40 20.77 -9.86 13.82
N VAL A 41 19.55 -10.34 13.52
CA VAL A 41 18.42 -10.34 14.46
C VAL A 41 17.88 -11.76 14.67
N SER A 42 17.15 -11.99 15.75
CA SER A 42 16.57 -13.30 16.02
C SER A 42 15.48 -13.71 15.02
N LYS A 43 15.26 -15.01 14.86
CA LYS A 43 14.17 -15.60 14.07
C LYS A 43 12.80 -14.98 14.44
N LYS A 44 12.57 -14.81 15.75
CA LYS A 44 11.33 -14.23 16.28
C LYS A 44 11.10 -12.81 15.74
N ILE A 45 12.15 -11.98 15.66
CA ILE A 45 12.06 -10.62 15.13
C ILE A 45 11.66 -10.64 13.65
N ILE A 46 12.27 -11.49 12.83
CA ILE A 46 11.91 -11.63 11.41
C ILE A 46 10.45 -12.10 11.25
N GLN A 47 10.02 -13.08 12.04
CA GLN A 47 8.63 -13.57 12.00
C GLN A 47 7.64 -12.47 12.41
N THR A 48 7.95 -11.68 13.44
CA THR A 48 7.16 -10.52 13.86
C THR A 48 7.10 -9.47 12.75
N ASP A 49 8.23 -9.15 12.10
CA ASP A 49 8.24 -8.18 11.01
C ASP A 49 7.32 -8.60 9.86
N PHE A 50 7.28 -9.88 9.49
CA PHE A 50 6.34 -10.37 8.49
C PHE A 50 4.90 -10.36 8.98
N LYS A 51 4.64 -11.01 10.13
CA LYS A 51 3.28 -11.24 10.62
C LYS A 51 2.55 -9.94 10.97
N ASP A 52 3.24 -9.04 11.70
CA ASP A 52 2.60 -7.91 12.34
C ASP A 52 2.78 -6.59 11.54
N PHE A 53 3.74 -6.53 10.61
CA PHE A 53 4.04 -5.29 9.88
C PHE A 53 3.93 -5.42 8.36
N ILE A 54 4.41 -6.51 7.74
CA ILE A 54 4.46 -6.61 6.28
C ILE A 54 3.15 -7.19 5.72
N LEU A 55 2.76 -8.38 6.17
CA LEU A 55 1.58 -9.07 5.63
C LEU A 55 0.27 -8.28 5.79
N PRO A 56 0.02 -7.55 6.90
CA PRO A 56 -1.19 -6.75 7.04
C PRO A 56 -1.30 -5.54 6.11
N LEU A 57 -0.22 -5.18 5.40
CA LEU A 57 -0.24 -4.07 4.43
C LEU A 57 -0.69 -4.49 3.03
N PHE A 58 -0.66 -5.78 2.74
CA PHE A 58 -0.89 -6.29 1.39
C PHE A 58 -1.99 -7.34 1.38
N PRO A 59 -2.80 -7.42 0.32
CA PRO A 59 -3.72 -8.53 0.11
C PRO A 59 -2.97 -9.88 0.16
N ASN A 60 -3.61 -10.93 0.66
CA ASN A 60 -3.01 -12.25 0.90
C ASN A 60 -2.30 -12.86 -0.32
N GLU A 61 -2.64 -12.42 -1.52
CA GLU A 61 -2.03 -12.91 -2.76
C GLU A 61 -0.78 -12.12 -3.19
N THR A 62 -0.52 -10.96 -2.61
CA THR A 62 0.61 -10.10 -3.03
C THR A 62 1.93 -10.57 -2.43
N ILE A 63 1.95 -10.81 -1.12
CA ILE A 63 3.08 -11.39 -0.39
C ILE A 63 2.55 -12.60 0.38
N TYR A 64 3.19 -13.74 0.22
CA TYR A 64 2.75 -15.00 0.82
C TYR A 64 3.93 -15.88 1.24
N TYR A 65 3.66 -16.84 2.12
CA TYR A 65 4.65 -17.83 2.55
C TYR A 65 4.46 -19.12 1.75
N ASP A 66 5.51 -19.54 1.05
CA ASP A 66 5.56 -20.82 0.34
C ASP A 66 6.05 -21.90 1.30
N TYR A 67 5.15 -22.79 1.72
CA TYR A 67 5.43 -23.85 2.68
C TYR A 67 6.36 -24.93 2.14
N SER A 68 6.33 -25.20 0.84
CA SER A 68 7.18 -26.21 0.20
C SER A 68 8.64 -25.75 0.14
N LEU A 69 8.87 -24.50 -0.17
CA LEU A 69 10.20 -23.89 -0.24
C LEU A 69 10.64 -23.24 1.08
N LYS A 70 9.74 -23.16 2.08
CA LYS A 70 9.96 -22.48 3.37
C LYS A 70 10.47 -21.05 3.19
N THR A 71 9.90 -20.31 2.22
CA THR A 71 10.29 -18.94 1.87
C THR A 71 9.09 -18.01 1.74
N TYR A 72 9.31 -16.73 2.04
CA TYR A 72 8.40 -15.67 1.66
C TYR A 72 8.64 -15.29 0.20
N LYS A 73 7.54 -15.09 -0.53
CA LYS A 73 7.51 -14.70 -1.93
C LYS A 73 6.56 -13.53 -2.13
N ALA A 74 6.75 -12.80 -3.21
CA ALA A 74 5.82 -11.77 -3.66
C ALA A 74 5.57 -11.86 -5.15
N LYS A 75 4.43 -11.32 -5.60
CA LYS A 75 4.21 -11.07 -7.02
C LYS A 75 5.28 -10.09 -7.51
N ASN A 76 5.86 -10.36 -8.68
CA ASN A 76 6.98 -9.57 -9.21
C ASN A 76 6.55 -8.09 -9.38
N LYS A 77 7.46 -7.18 -9.01
CA LYS A 77 7.27 -5.72 -9.12
C LYS A 77 6.02 -5.18 -8.42
N PHE A 78 5.58 -5.80 -7.32
CA PHE A 78 4.35 -5.37 -6.63
C PHE A 78 4.40 -3.92 -6.13
N LEU A 79 5.58 -3.37 -5.81
CA LEU A 79 5.72 -1.97 -5.40
C LEU A 79 5.48 -0.98 -6.55
N SER A 80 5.64 -1.39 -7.80
CA SER A 80 5.34 -0.51 -8.95
C SER A 80 3.86 -0.16 -9.07
N LYS A 81 3.01 -0.94 -8.42
CA LYS A 81 1.56 -0.73 -8.36
C LYS A 81 1.11 0.01 -7.10
N THR A 82 2.04 0.44 -6.25
CA THR A 82 1.74 1.20 -5.04
C THR A 82 2.15 2.65 -5.21
N LEU A 83 1.41 3.57 -4.59
CA LEU A 83 1.77 5.00 -4.53
C LEU A 83 2.98 5.25 -3.63
N PHE A 84 3.21 4.34 -2.69
CA PHE A 84 4.23 4.49 -1.67
C PHE A 84 5.45 3.66 -2.00
N ASN A 85 6.62 4.23 -1.80
CA ASN A 85 7.87 3.48 -1.87
C ASN A 85 8.03 2.58 -0.61
N SER A 86 8.99 1.66 -0.67
CA SER A 86 9.23 0.69 0.40
C SER A 86 9.53 1.30 1.77
N LYS A 87 10.12 2.50 1.82
CA LYS A 87 10.39 3.23 3.07
C LYS A 87 9.09 3.79 3.67
N GLU A 88 8.25 4.39 2.86
CA GLU A 88 6.95 4.92 3.26
C GLU A 88 6.04 3.79 3.75
N LEU A 89 5.97 2.66 3.03
CA LEU A 89 5.24 1.48 3.45
C LEU A 89 5.74 0.93 4.80
N ALA A 90 7.06 0.92 5.02
CA ALA A 90 7.63 0.51 6.30
C ALA A 90 7.22 1.44 7.45
N ILE A 91 7.17 2.74 7.21
CA ILE A 91 6.69 3.73 8.20
C ILE A 91 5.19 3.52 8.49
N ILE A 92 4.37 3.42 7.44
CA ILE A 92 2.93 3.20 7.54
C ILE A 92 2.63 1.91 8.32
N SER A 93 3.35 0.82 8.04
CA SER A 93 3.15 -0.45 8.74
C SER A 93 3.39 -0.35 10.24
N ILE A 94 4.43 0.38 10.62
CA ILE A 94 4.76 0.59 12.03
C ILE A 94 3.73 1.49 12.71
N LEU A 95 3.26 2.54 12.03
CA LEU A 95 2.22 3.41 12.56
C LEU A 95 0.92 2.65 12.76
N LYS A 96 0.48 1.86 11.75
CA LYS A 96 -0.71 1.00 11.84
C LYS A 96 -0.61 0.05 13.04
N ASN A 97 0.49 -0.68 13.16
CA ASN A 97 0.69 -1.63 14.26
C ASN A 97 0.69 -0.96 15.63
N LYS A 98 1.31 0.23 15.74
CA LYS A 98 1.35 0.95 17.03
C LYS A 98 0.02 1.58 17.42
N SER A 99 -0.80 1.97 16.48
CA SER A 99 -2.12 2.52 16.75
C SER A 99 -3.07 1.46 17.31
N THR A 100 -2.89 0.19 16.91
CA THR A 100 -3.71 -0.92 17.43
C THR A 100 -3.34 -1.34 18.85
N ASP A 101 -2.05 -1.19 19.26
CA ASP A 101 -1.56 -1.75 20.53
C ASP A 101 -1.62 -0.79 21.73
N LYS A 102 -1.68 0.52 21.52
CA LYS A 102 -1.46 1.52 22.57
C LYS A 102 -2.65 2.38 22.96
N TYR A 103 -3.70 2.35 22.20
CA TYR A 103 -4.86 3.21 22.50
C TYR A 103 -6.00 2.35 23.04
N SER A 104 -6.12 2.34 24.36
CA SER A 104 -7.34 1.92 25.05
C SER A 104 -8.51 2.88 24.80
N ASP A 105 -8.27 3.97 24.09
CA ASP A 105 -9.29 4.92 23.65
C ASP A 105 -9.92 4.38 22.36
N ILE A 106 -11.17 3.91 22.50
CA ILE A 106 -11.97 3.30 21.45
C ILE A 106 -12.15 4.27 20.27
N ASP A 107 -12.30 5.57 20.55
CA ASP A 107 -12.54 6.60 19.54
C ASP A 107 -11.30 6.85 18.68
N LEU A 108 -10.11 6.85 19.28
CA LEU A 108 -8.88 7.06 18.53
C LEU A 108 -8.54 5.86 17.64
N LYS A 109 -8.83 4.64 18.12
CA LYS A 109 -8.67 3.42 17.32
C LYS A 109 -9.58 3.44 16.10
N ALA A 110 -10.86 3.79 16.29
CA ALA A 110 -11.84 3.89 15.21
C ALA A 110 -11.41 4.93 14.15
N ASN A 111 -10.92 6.09 14.58
CA ASN A 111 -10.41 7.15 13.69
C ASN A 111 -9.16 6.70 12.90
N VAL A 112 -8.26 5.96 13.54
CA VAL A 112 -7.06 5.41 12.87
C VAL A 112 -7.44 4.33 11.87
N ASP A 113 -8.33 3.41 12.23
CA ASP A 113 -8.83 2.37 11.33
C ASP A 113 -9.60 2.99 10.14
N GLU A 114 -10.39 4.04 10.35
CA GLU A 114 -11.04 4.80 9.29
C GLU A 114 -10.03 5.49 8.35
N LEU A 115 -8.98 6.08 8.91
CA LEU A 115 -7.90 6.69 8.14
C LEU A 115 -7.21 5.64 7.24
N PHE A 116 -6.86 4.47 7.80
CA PHE A 116 -6.26 3.38 7.03
C PHE A 116 -7.23 2.81 6.00
N TYR A 117 -8.52 2.70 6.30
CA TYR A 117 -9.53 2.30 5.33
C TYR A 117 -9.62 3.30 4.16
N LYS A 118 -9.58 4.61 4.44
CA LYS A 118 -9.52 5.64 3.40
C LYS A 118 -8.25 5.51 2.55
N PHE A 119 -7.10 5.27 3.19
CA PHE A 119 -5.85 5.01 2.47
C PHE A 119 -5.92 3.76 1.58
N GLU A 120 -6.45 2.66 2.08
CA GLU A 120 -6.63 1.43 1.31
C GLU A 120 -7.58 1.64 0.12
N LYS A 121 -8.64 2.41 0.32
CA LYS A 121 -9.61 2.76 -0.73
C LYS A 121 -9.00 3.66 -1.80
N GLU A 122 -8.25 4.69 -1.42
CA GLU A 122 -7.52 5.55 -2.34
C GLU A 122 -6.45 4.78 -3.11
N LEU A 123 -5.69 3.92 -2.44
CA LEU A 123 -4.72 3.03 -3.08
C LEU A 123 -5.39 2.10 -4.08
N SER A 124 -6.54 1.52 -3.75
CA SER A 124 -7.28 0.64 -4.66
C SER A 124 -7.83 1.43 -5.86
N ASN A 125 -8.34 2.64 -5.66
CA ASN A 125 -8.85 3.49 -6.73
C ASN A 125 -7.74 3.92 -7.70
N GLN A 126 -6.54 4.21 -7.22
CA GLN A 126 -5.40 4.59 -8.06
C GLN A 126 -4.69 3.39 -8.71
N LEU A 127 -4.82 2.18 -8.14
CA LEU A 127 -4.35 0.95 -8.76
C LEU A 127 -5.15 0.59 -10.02
N TYR A 128 -6.43 0.99 -10.08
CA TYR A 128 -7.25 0.84 -11.29
C TYR A 128 -6.91 1.86 -12.39
N SER A 129 -6.26 2.98 -12.06
CA SER A 129 -5.92 4.04 -13.03
C SER A 129 -4.58 3.84 -13.75
N LYS A 130 -3.78 2.84 -13.38
CA LYS A 130 -2.42 2.61 -13.95
C LYS A 130 -2.25 1.37 -14.82
N SER A 131 -3.30 0.57 -15.04
CA SER A 131 -3.22 -0.54 -15.99
C SER A 131 -3.68 -0.05 -17.36
N SER A 132 -2.79 -0.06 -18.32
CA SER A 132 -2.88 0.41 -19.70
C SER A 132 -2.81 1.93 -19.87
N VAL A 133 -1.59 2.39 -20.15
CA VAL A 133 -1.34 3.76 -20.64
C VAL A 133 -1.73 3.77 -22.13
N GLU A 134 -3.01 3.90 -22.43
CA GLU A 134 -3.37 4.61 -23.65
C GLU A 134 -2.83 6.04 -23.50
N LYS A 135 -2.31 6.61 -24.60
CA LYS A 135 -1.79 7.98 -24.62
C LYS A 135 -2.92 8.97 -24.32
N ILE A 136 -3.23 9.14 -23.05
CA ILE A 136 -4.26 10.04 -22.52
C ILE A 136 -3.84 11.51 -22.65
N ASP A 137 -2.63 11.80 -23.16
CA ASP A 137 -2.12 13.16 -23.30
C ASP A 137 -3.08 14.09 -24.06
N LYS A 138 -3.91 13.56 -24.96
CA LYS A 138 -4.93 14.32 -25.69
C LYS A 138 -6.15 14.71 -24.85
N PHE A 139 -6.44 13.99 -23.78
CA PHE A 139 -7.66 14.14 -22.96
C PHE A 139 -7.35 14.45 -21.50
N LYS A 140 -6.13 14.91 -21.22
CA LYS A 140 -5.68 15.16 -19.84
C LYS A 140 -6.55 16.20 -19.12
N ASN A 141 -6.98 17.24 -19.83
CA ASN A 141 -7.82 18.30 -19.26
C ASN A 141 -9.24 17.81 -18.99
N GLU A 142 -9.80 17.00 -19.89
CA GLU A 142 -11.13 16.40 -19.74
C GLU A 142 -11.11 15.38 -18.58
N LEU A 143 -10.03 14.63 -18.43
CA LEU A 143 -9.87 13.69 -17.32
C LEU A 143 -9.84 14.43 -15.97
N ILE A 144 -9.07 15.51 -15.85
CA ILE A 144 -9.02 16.34 -14.64
C ILE A 144 -10.40 16.94 -14.32
N GLN A 145 -11.15 17.37 -15.34
CA GLN A 145 -12.51 17.88 -15.15
C GLN A 145 -13.47 16.79 -14.65
N LEU A 146 -13.35 15.56 -15.18
CA LEU A 146 -14.13 14.42 -14.72
C LEU A 146 -13.78 14.01 -13.29
N GLU A 147 -12.50 13.96 -12.95
CA GLU A 147 -12.05 13.67 -11.58
C GLU A 147 -12.59 14.70 -10.60
N ASN A 148 -12.47 15.99 -10.91
CA ASN A 148 -13.03 17.06 -10.09
C ASN A 148 -14.57 16.96 -9.96
N ALA A 149 -15.26 16.58 -11.02
CA ALA A 149 -16.71 16.43 -11.00
C ALA A 149 -17.15 15.22 -10.13
N ILE A 150 -16.39 14.12 -10.15
CA ILE A 150 -16.62 12.96 -9.30
C ILE A 150 -16.41 13.32 -7.83
N GLU A 151 -15.29 13.99 -7.53
CA GLU A 151 -14.91 14.37 -6.17
C GLU A 151 -15.94 15.34 -5.55
N ASN A 152 -16.40 16.31 -6.33
CA ASN A 152 -17.36 17.32 -5.89
C ASN A 152 -18.84 16.93 -6.15
N ARG A 153 -19.10 15.73 -6.67
CA ARG A 153 -20.45 15.23 -7.03
C ARG A 153 -21.20 16.17 -7.97
N ASN A 154 -20.52 16.77 -8.92
CA ASN A 154 -21.05 17.70 -9.87
C ASN A 154 -21.53 17.00 -11.15
N ILE A 155 -22.55 17.61 -11.80
CA ILE A 155 -23.02 17.19 -13.12
C ILE A 155 -22.00 17.65 -14.18
N VAL A 156 -21.71 16.76 -15.13
CA VAL A 156 -20.89 17.07 -16.30
C VAL A 156 -21.76 17.14 -17.55
N LYS A 157 -21.65 18.23 -18.31
CA LYS A 157 -22.25 18.35 -19.61
C LYS A 157 -21.28 17.86 -20.66
N CYS A 158 -21.68 16.88 -21.45
CA CYS A 158 -20.86 16.31 -22.50
C CYS A 158 -21.63 16.20 -23.82
N PHE A 159 -20.87 16.11 -24.93
CA PHE A 159 -21.42 15.84 -26.24
C PHE A 159 -21.02 14.42 -26.65
N TYR A 160 -22.01 13.55 -26.82
CA TYR A 160 -21.78 12.15 -27.17
C TYR A 160 -22.87 11.63 -28.12
N ASN A 161 -22.47 10.94 -29.20
CA ASN A 161 -23.34 10.44 -30.26
C ASN A 161 -24.25 11.53 -30.85
N ASN A 162 -23.66 12.67 -31.20
CA ASN A 162 -24.34 13.85 -31.76
C ASN A 162 -25.46 14.43 -30.87
N LYS A 163 -25.40 14.22 -29.56
CA LYS A 163 -26.37 14.75 -28.59
C LYS A 163 -25.67 15.35 -27.38
N HIS A 164 -26.20 16.48 -26.91
CA HIS A 164 -25.83 17.01 -25.61
C HIS A 164 -26.41 16.11 -24.51
N ARG A 165 -25.61 15.78 -23.51
CA ARG A 165 -26.00 14.96 -22.37
C ARG A 165 -25.50 15.59 -21.07
N GLU A 166 -26.27 15.41 -20.03
CA GLU A 166 -25.88 15.68 -18.64
C GLU A 166 -25.68 14.34 -17.96
N ILE A 167 -24.51 14.15 -17.37
CA ILE A 167 -24.14 12.91 -16.68
C ILE A 167 -23.69 13.20 -15.25
N TYR A 168 -24.00 12.28 -14.35
CA TYR A 168 -23.45 12.25 -13.01
C TYR A 168 -22.30 11.24 -13.01
N PRO A 169 -21.05 11.68 -13.10
CA PRO A 169 -19.95 10.74 -13.09
C PRO A 169 -19.78 10.18 -11.68
N LEU A 170 -19.75 8.85 -11.56
CA LEU A 170 -19.60 8.18 -10.27
C LEU A 170 -18.18 7.63 -10.08
N LYS A 171 -17.56 7.18 -11.17
CA LYS A 171 -16.25 6.52 -11.15
C LYS A 171 -15.67 6.44 -12.55
N ILE A 172 -14.35 6.57 -12.66
CA ILE A 172 -13.61 6.25 -13.88
C ILE A 172 -13.14 4.79 -13.78
N LEU A 173 -13.48 3.98 -14.76
CA LEU A 173 -13.07 2.58 -14.87
C LEU A 173 -12.25 2.41 -16.15
N ASN A 174 -11.07 1.79 -16.05
CA ASN A 174 -10.39 1.25 -17.21
C ASN A 174 -10.97 -0.14 -17.50
N LEU A 175 -11.54 -0.32 -18.67
CA LEU A 175 -11.93 -1.62 -19.19
C LEU A 175 -10.72 -2.15 -19.97
N GLU A 176 -10.18 -3.32 -19.56
CA GLU A 176 -9.22 -4.09 -20.33
C GLU A 176 -9.93 -4.81 -21.49
#